data_c81e718877e62bbb23cea6e0587c8990
#
_entry.id   c81e718877e62bbb23cea6e0587c8990
#
_cell.length_a   1.000
_cell.length_b   1.000
_cell.length_c   1.000
_cell.angle_alpha   90.00
_cell.angle_beta   90.00
_cell.angle_gamma   90.00
#
_symmetry.space_group_name_H-M   'P 1'
#
loop_
_entity.id
_entity.type
_entity.pdbx_description
1 polymer ?
#
loop_
_entity_poly.entity_id
_entity_poly.type
_entity_poly.pdbx_seq_one_letter_code
_entity_poly.pdbx_strand_id
1 'polypeptide(L)'
;QLTIDEFVKLGFTDFDKLLVPEFTDDIIGKFERGILTPEVFRKKLKTFLGIDVNDQKLDYAWNSLLYDIPAERIEIIEKVKENYQIFLLSNSNEIHYDLFVRDLQLRFGYREFDELFHKAYFSFDLHLLKPNPEAYEFVMNQHGLKPANTLFLDDKTENIEAAKKLGLRTYQLSKPERVRDIFVNGKLKSDLKIS
;
A
#
# COMPACT_ATOMS: atom_id res chain seq x y z
N GLN A 1 -3.17 -16.51 1.57
CA GLN A 1 -2.85 -17.92 1.99
C GLN A 1 -1.47 -17.97 2.67
N LEU A 2 -0.39 -17.42 2.05
CA LEU A 2 0.98 -17.48 2.61
C LEU A 2 1.07 -16.93 4.05
N THR A 3 0.46 -15.80 4.33
CA THR A 3 0.47 -15.20 5.67
C THR A 3 -0.20 -16.10 6.71
N ILE A 4 -1.34 -16.67 6.36
CA ILE A 4 -2.07 -17.61 7.22
C ILE A 4 -1.18 -18.82 7.52
N ASP A 5 -0.54 -19.40 6.49
CA ASP A 5 0.31 -20.56 6.62
C ASP A 5 1.54 -20.28 7.53
N GLU A 6 2.13 -19.07 7.45
CA GLU A 6 3.23 -18.66 8.33
C GLU A 6 2.76 -18.48 9.78
N PHE A 7 1.61 -17.86 10.03
CA PHE A 7 1.05 -17.75 11.38
C PHE A 7 0.67 -19.13 11.97
N VAL A 8 0.19 -20.07 11.14
CA VAL A 8 -0.03 -21.47 11.57
C VAL A 8 1.27 -22.10 12.07
N LYS A 9 2.40 -21.91 11.37
CA LYS A 9 3.71 -22.41 11.80
C LYS A 9 4.16 -21.80 13.13
N LEU A 10 3.67 -20.61 13.46
CA LEU A 10 3.90 -19.96 14.75
C LEU A 10 2.94 -20.43 15.86
N GLY A 11 2.02 -21.35 15.56
CA GLY A 11 1.08 -21.91 16.52
C GLY A 11 -0.30 -21.25 16.57
N PHE A 12 -0.57 -20.28 15.68
CA PHE A 12 -1.89 -19.65 15.60
C PHE A 12 -2.86 -20.49 14.76
N THR A 13 -4.03 -20.82 15.33
CA THR A 13 -5.01 -21.70 14.67
C THR A 13 -6.44 -21.16 14.68
N ASP A 14 -6.69 -20.06 15.38
CA ASP A 14 -8.03 -19.48 15.55
C ASP A 14 -8.27 -18.33 14.55
N PHE A 15 -8.60 -18.69 13.31
CA PHE A 15 -8.74 -17.70 12.22
C PHE A 15 -9.93 -16.77 12.35
N ASP A 16 -10.96 -17.12 13.11
CA ASP A 16 -12.13 -16.29 13.33
C ASP A 16 -11.74 -14.98 14.06
N LYS A 17 -10.70 -15.03 14.88
CA LYS A 17 -10.13 -13.84 15.53
C LYS A 17 -9.62 -12.79 14.54
N LEU A 18 -9.22 -13.16 13.33
CA LEU A 18 -8.71 -12.20 12.34
C LEU A 18 -9.82 -11.33 11.72
N LEU A 19 -11.09 -11.65 11.98
CA LEU A 19 -12.24 -10.93 11.44
C LEU A 19 -12.91 -9.98 12.45
N VAL A 20 -12.44 -9.98 13.70
CA VAL A 20 -13.04 -9.11 14.74
C VAL A 20 -12.48 -7.68 14.68
N PRO A 21 -13.28 -6.65 15.03
CA PRO A 21 -12.86 -5.25 15.02
C PRO A 21 -11.61 -4.96 15.88
N GLU A 22 -11.43 -5.70 16.99
CA GLU A 22 -10.23 -5.58 17.82
C GLU A 22 -8.94 -5.88 17.04
N PHE A 23 -9.00 -6.82 16.10
CA PHE A 23 -7.87 -7.13 15.23
C PHE A 23 -7.77 -6.13 14.07
N THR A 24 -8.85 -5.94 13.30
CA THR A 24 -8.84 -5.16 12.07
C THR A 24 -8.66 -3.67 12.34
N ASP A 25 -9.34 -3.12 13.36
CA ASP A 25 -9.36 -1.69 13.60
C ASP A 25 -8.38 -1.27 14.70
N ASP A 26 -8.34 -1.99 15.83
CA ASP A 26 -7.53 -1.61 16.98
C ASP A 26 -6.07 -2.02 16.87
N ILE A 27 -5.76 -3.10 16.17
CA ILE A 27 -4.38 -3.55 15.98
C ILE A 27 -3.90 -3.10 14.59
N ILE A 28 -4.49 -3.62 13.52
CA ILE A 28 -4.02 -3.36 12.16
C ILE A 28 -4.25 -1.90 11.76
N GLY A 29 -5.49 -1.42 11.88
CA GLY A 29 -5.85 -0.07 11.46
C GLY A 29 -5.12 1.03 12.23
N LYS A 30 -4.83 0.82 13.52
CA LYS A 30 -4.00 1.76 14.28
C LYS A 30 -2.52 1.71 13.88
N PHE A 31 -2.01 0.54 13.53
CA PHE A 31 -0.64 0.39 13.05
C PHE A 31 -0.45 0.99 11.66
N GLU A 32 -1.37 0.74 10.72
CA GLU A 32 -1.36 1.35 9.39
C GLU A 32 -1.53 2.88 9.41
N ARG A 33 -2.10 3.45 10.49
CA ARG A 33 -2.15 4.90 10.73
C ARG A 33 -0.95 5.45 11.51
N GLY A 34 0.04 4.63 11.85
CA GLY A 34 1.19 5.05 12.64
C GLY A 34 0.87 5.46 14.09
N ILE A 35 -0.31 5.04 14.61
CA ILE A 35 -0.71 5.27 16.01
C ILE A 35 0.02 4.32 16.94
N LEU A 36 0.33 3.11 16.45
CA LEU A 36 1.14 2.12 17.17
C LEU A 36 2.54 2.12 16.58
N THR A 37 3.55 2.16 17.45
CA THR A 37 4.93 1.86 17.02
C THR A 37 5.09 0.37 16.70
N PRO A 38 6.11 -0.03 15.91
CA PRO A 38 6.38 -1.44 15.63
C PRO A 38 6.48 -2.32 16.87
N GLU A 39 7.10 -1.84 17.96
CA GLU A 39 7.23 -2.59 19.21
C GLU A 39 5.86 -2.82 19.87
N VAL A 40 5.04 -1.78 19.92
CA VAL A 40 3.69 -1.86 20.52
C VAL A 40 2.80 -2.76 19.66
N PHE A 41 2.90 -2.64 18.35
CA PHE A 41 2.18 -3.52 17.42
C PHE A 41 2.57 -4.98 17.63
N ARG A 42 3.86 -5.34 17.62
CA ARG A 42 4.32 -6.71 17.85
C ARG A 42 3.81 -7.27 19.18
N LYS A 43 3.92 -6.47 20.25
CA LYS A 43 3.42 -6.89 21.57
C LYS A 43 1.91 -7.18 21.55
N LYS A 44 1.11 -6.26 20.98
CA LYS A 44 -0.34 -6.43 20.87
C LYS A 44 -0.69 -7.64 20.01
N LEU A 45 -0.03 -7.80 18.87
CA LEU A 45 -0.26 -8.90 17.94
C LEU A 45 0.05 -10.25 18.58
N LYS A 46 1.20 -10.40 19.26
CA LYS A 46 1.54 -11.63 20.00
C LYS A 46 0.51 -11.96 21.08
N THR A 47 0.11 -10.97 21.86
CA THR A 47 -0.90 -11.15 22.91
C THR A 47 -2.25 -11.58 22.34
N PHE A 48 -2.68 -10.91 21.26
CA PHE A 48 -3.97 -11.18 20.61
C PHE A 48 -4.00 -12.59 19.99
N LEU A 49 -2.93 -12.98 19.32
CA LEU A 49 -2.80 -14.30 18.69
C LEU A 49 -2.50 -15.42 19.69
N GLY A 50 -2.09 -15.08 20.93
CA GLY A 50 -1.69 -16.07 21.94
C GLY A 50 -0.40 -16.80 21.60
N ILE A 51 0.54 -16.15 20.88
CA ILE A 51 1.82 -16.75 20.45
C ILE A 51 3.00 -16.12 21.19
N ASP A 52 3.98 -16.95 21.53
CA ASP A 52 5.24 -16.50 22.14
C ASP A 52 6.42 -16.79 21.20
N VAL A 53 6.74 -15.79 20.39
CA VAL A 53 7.83 -15.87 19.40
C VAL A 53 8.65 -14.58 19.43
N ASN A 54 9.90 -14.66 18.95
CA ASN A 54 10.71 -13.45 18.80
C ASN A 54 10.17 -12.56 17.66
N ASP A 55 10.55 -11.27 17.70
CA ASP A 55 10.06 -10.27 16.76
C ASP A 55 10.44 -10.58 15.30
N GLN A 56 11.62 -11.17 15.05
CA GLN A 56 12.05 -11.53 13.70
C GLN A 56 11.14 -12.57 13.04
N LYS A 57 10.72 -13.59 13.80
CA LYS A 57 9.79 -14.61 13.30
C LYS A 57 8.39 -14.04 13.07
N LEU A 58 7.95 -13.14 13.95
CA LEU A 58 6.68 -12.45 13.81
C LEU A 58 6.68 -11.56 12.56
N ASP A 59 7.72 -10.74 12.37
CA ASP A 59 7.87 -9.86 11.20
C ASP A 59 7.97 -10.66 9.91
N TYR A 60 8.63 -11.81 9.93
CA TYR A 60 8.69 -12.69 8.78
C TYR A 60 7.28 -13.19 8.40
N ALA A 61 6.50 -13.67 9.38
CA ALA A 61 5.13 -14.10 9.14
C ALA A 61 4.23 -12.94 8.68
N TRP A 62 4.37 -11.76 9.29
CA TRP A 62 3.64 -10.55 8.93
C TRP A 62 3.96 -10.10 7.50
N ASN A 63 5.23 -10.13 7.11
CA ASN A 63 5.71 -9.75 5.79
C ASN A 63 5.44 -10.80 4.70
N SER A 64 5.07 -12.03 5.05
CA SER A 64 4.86 -13.11 4.08
C SER A 64 3.66 -12.88 3.14
N LEU A 65 2.80 -11.91 3.44
CA LEU A 65 1.74 -11.45 2.54
C LEU A 65 2.26 -10.62 1.35
N LEU A 66 3.49 -10.10 1.48
CA LEU A 66 4.09 -9.23 0.48
C LEU A 66 4.88 -10.06 -0.53
N TYR A 67 4.80 -9.63 -1.78
CA TYR A 67 5.62 -10.16 -2.86
C TYR A 67 6.73 -9.17 -3.19
N ASP A 68 7.81 -9.66 -3.76
CA ASP A 68 8.86 -8.83 -4.33
C ASP A 68 8.28 -7.80 -5.30
N ILE A 69 8.94 -6.65 -5.39
CA ILE A 69 8.59 -5.65 -6.41
C ILE A 69 9.08 -6.16 -7.76
N PRO A 70 8.19 -6.48 -8.72
CA PRO A 70 8.64 -6.94 -10.04
C PRO A 70 9.42 -5.85 -10.77
N ALA A 71 10.55 -6.19 -11.42
CA ALA A 71 11.38 -5.24 -12.17
C ALA A 71 10.56 -4.46 -13.22
N GLU A 72 9.62 -5.13 -13.87
CA GLU A 72 8.70 -4.53 -14.83
C GLU A 72 7.84 -3.39 -14.26
N ARG A 73 7.60 -3.39 -12.93
CA ARG A 73 6.90 -2.27 -12.26
C ARG A 73 7.80 -1.05 -12.11
N ILE A 74 9.06 -1.26 -11.82
CA ILE A 74 10.03 -0.16 -11.75
C ILE A 74 10.16 0.48 -13.13
N GLU A 75 10.40 -0.32 -14.17
CA GLU A 75 10.53 0.15 -15.54
C GLU A 75 9.32 0.97 -16.03
N ILE A 76 8.10 0.53 -15.72
CA ILE A 76 6.91 1.28 -16.14
C ILE A 76 6.74 2.57 -15.35
N ILE A 77 7.06 2.58 -14.04
CA ILE A 77 7.01 3.79 -13.21
C ILE A 77 7.99 4.84 -13.76
N GLU A 78 9.24 4.45 -14.07
CA GLU A 78 10.24 5.34 -14.66
C GLU A 78 9.75 5.95 -15.97
N LYS A 79 9.24 5.14 -16.89
CA LYS A 79 8.70 5.61 -18.18
C LYS A 79 7.48 6.52 -18.03
N VAL A 80 6.60 6.23 -17.08
CA VAL A 80 5.42 7.06 -16.81
C VAL A 80 5.84 8.40 -16.20
N LYS A 81 6.85 8.40 -15.33
CA LYS A 81 7.41 9.61 -14.70
C LYS A 81 7.97 10.61 -15.72
N GLU A 82 8.46 10.14 -16.88
CA GLU A 82 8.91 11.01 -17.98
C GLU A 82 7.76 11.82 -18.62
N ASN A 83 6.52 11.34 -18.52
CA ASN A 83 5.35 11.94 -19.21
C ASN A 83 4.34 12.58 -18.26
N TYR A 84 4.34 12.19 -16.99
CA TYR A 84 3.35 12.60 -15.98
C TYR A 84 4.00 12.92 -14.65
N GLN A 85 3.35 13.79 -13.88
CA GLN A 85 3.61 13.85 -12.45
C GLN A 85 2.95 12.64 -11.79
N ILE A 86 3.72 11.86 -11.06
CA ILE A 86 3.24 10.64 -10.41
C ILE A 86 3.48 10.68 -8.92
N PHE A 87 2.48 10.26 -8.17
CA PHE A 87 2.49 10.21 -6.72
C PHE A 87 2.07 8.81 -6.26
N LEU A 88 2.67 8.33 -5.19
CA LEU A 88 2.24 7.11 -4.51
C LEU A 88 1.41 7.50 -3.28
N LEU A 89 0.22 6.93 -3.14
CA LEU A 89 -0.59 6.99 -1.92
C LEU A 89 -0.92 5.56 -1.48
N SER A 90 -0.27 5.09 -0.42
CA SER A 90 -0.30 3.68 0.00
C SER A 90 -0.78 3.54 1.45
N ASN A 91 -1.78 2.67 1.67
CA ASN A 91 -2.04 2.14 2.99
C ASN A 91 -0.97 1.08 3.29
N SER A 92 -0.14 1.34 4.28
CA SER A 92 0.98 0.49 4.65
C SER A 92 1.35 0.71 6.12
N ASN A 93 2.38 0.05 6.60
CA ASN A 93 2.93 0.21 7.94
C ASN A 93 4.46 0.18 7.89
N GLU A 94 5.12 0.60 8.97
CA GLU A 94 6.57 0.72 9.05
C GLU A 94 7.30 -0.61 8.76
N ILE A 95 6.79 -1.75 9.26
CA ILE A 95 7.43 -3.05 9.06
C ILE A 95 7.41 -3.45 7.57
N HIS A 96 6.30 -3.20 6.87
CA HIS A 96 6.20 -3.42 5.42
C HIS A 96 7.05 -2.43 4.63
N TYR A 97 7.05 -1.16 5.05
CA TYR A 97 7.85 -0.11 4.41
C TYR A 97 9.34 -0.45 4.43
N ASP A 98 9.88 -0.84 5.59
CA ASP A 98 11.29 -1.22 5.74
C ASP A 98 11.68 -2.37 4.80
N LEU A 99 10.79 -3.37 4.65
CA LEU A 99 11.02 -4.48 3.72
C LEU A 99 11.07 -3.98 2.26
N PHE A 100 10.10 -3.17 1.84
CA PHE A 100 10.05 -2.64 0.49
C PHE A 100 11.22 -1.70 0.16
N VAL A 101 11.61 -0.82 1.07
CA VAL A 101 12.78 0.05 0.89
C VAL A 101 14.05 -0.76 0.76
N ARG A 102 14.21 -1.80 1.58
CA ARG A 102 15.36 -2.71 1.46
C ARG A 102 15.39 -3.44 0.12
N ASP A 103 14.25 -3.90 -0.38
CA ASP A 103 14.15 -4.53 -1.71
C ASP A 103 14.51 -3.55 -2.83
N LEU A 104 14.02 -2.30 -2.76
CA LEU A 104 14.38 -1.23 -3.69
C LEU A 104 15.88 -0.95 -3.69
N GLN A 105 16.50 -0.85 -2.53
CA GLN A 105 17.94 -0.58 -2.38
C GLN A 105 18.79 -1.72 -2.97
N LEU A 106 18.49 -2.96 -2.59
CA LEU A 106 19.31 -4.12 -2.93
C LEU A 106 19.18 -4.53 -4.40
N ARG A 107 18.00 -4.40 -4.98
CA ARG A 107 17.71 -4.91 -6.33
C ARG A 107 17.77 -3.84 -7.41
N PHE A 108 17.45 -2.61 -7.06
CA PHE A 108 17.27 -1.53 -8.05
C PHE A 108 18.14 -0.30 -7.78
N GLY A 109 18.81 -0.22 -6.63
CA GLY A 109 19.71 0.88 -6.29
C GLY A 109 19.02 2.17 -5.82
N TYR A 110 17.67 2.19 -5.70
CA TYR A 110 16.93 3.33 -5.16
C TYR A 110 17.03 3.35 -3.64
N ARG A 111 17.26 4.53 -3.05
CA ARG A 111 17.34 4.67 -1.58
C ARG A 111 15.97 4.67 -0.91
N GLU A 112 14.98 5.24 -1.60
CA GLU A 112 13.61 5.39 -1.10
C GLU A 112 12.61 5.57 -2.25
N PHE A 113 11.31 5.50 -1.96
CA PHE A 113 10.25 5.62 -2.97
C PHE A 113 10.19 6.99 -3.64
N ASP A 114 10.61 8.06 -2.96
CA ASP A 114 10.64 9.41 -3.53
C ASP A 114 11.62 9.54 -4.73
N GLU A 115 12.53 8.61 -4.90
CA GLU A 115 13.37 8.56 -6.11
C GLU A 115 12.59 8.02 -7.33
N LEU A 116 11.63 7.12 -7.11
CA LEU A 116 10.75 6.58 -8.16
C LEU A 116 9.57 7.49 -8.48
N PHE A 117 8.97 8.10 -7.48
CA PHE A 117 7.81 9.00 -7.60
C PHE A 117 8.25 10.46 -7.44
N HIS A 118 7.39 11.41 -7.81
CA HIS A 118 7.60 12.82 -7.45
C HIS A 118 7.43 13.02 -5.94
N LYS A 119 6.55 12.23 -5.34
CA LYS A 119 6.44 12.06 -3.90
C LYS A 119 5.69 10.76 -3.58
N ALA A 120 6.12 10.06 -2.54
CA ALA A 120 5.44 8.90 -1.99
C ALA A 120 4.84 9.24 -0.62
N TYR A 121 3.61 8.81 -0.41
CA TYR A 121 2.84 9.01 0.80
C TYR A 121 2.38 7.67 1.35
N PHE A 122 2.68 7.44 2.61
CA PHE A 122 2.29 6.24 3.33
C PHE A 122 1.36 6.59 4.47
N SER A 123 0.36 5.78 4.71
CA SER A 123 -0.68 6.04 5.70
C SER A 123 -0.14 6.18 7.13
N PHE A 124 0.91 5.42 7.46
CA PHE A 124 1.52 5.49 8.79
C PHE A 124 2.24 6.83 9.06
N ASP A 125 2.77 7.50 8.02
CA ASP A 125 3.35 8.84 8.13
C ASP A 125 2.28 9.95 8.13
N LEU A 126 1.25 9.77 7.30
CA LEU A 126 0.18 10.75 7.15
C LEU A 126 -0.85 10.68 8.28
N HIS A 127 -0.93 9.57 8.99
CA HIS A 127 -2.03 9.22 9.89
C HIS A 127 -3.41 9.18 9.22
N LEU A 128 -3.42 9.01 7.90
CA LEU A 128 -4.61 9.00 7.04
C LEU A 128 -4.65 7.72 6.21
N LEU A 129 -5.81 7.08 6.13
CA LEU A 129 -6.03 5.85 5.36
C LEU A 129 -7.00 6.09 4.21
N LYS A 130 -6.71 5.54 3.03
CA LYS A 130 -7.75 5.29 2.03
C LYS A 130 -8.75 4.27 2.59
N PRO A 131 -10.04 4.40 2.39
CA PRO A 131 -10.77 5.31 1.49
C PRO A 131 -11.20 6.66 2.10
N ASN A 132 -10.67 7.08 3.25
CA ASN A 132 -11.05 8.35 3.85
C ASN A 132 -10.70 9.52 2.92
N PRO A 133 -11.63 10.47 2.67
CA PRO A 133 -11.44 11.58 1.74
C PRO A 133 -10.18 12.41 2.03
N GLU A 134 -9.88 12.61 3.30
CA GLU A 134 -8.76 13.42 3.77
C GLU A 134 -7.40 12.95 3.23
N ALA A 135 -7.24 11.63 3.00
CA ALA A 135 -6.01 11.08 2.44
C ALA A 135 -5.76 11.55 1.00
N TYR A 136 -6.81 11.64 0.20
CA TYR A 136 -6.73 12.12 -1.19
C TYR A 136 -6.59 13.64 -1.23
N GLU A 137 -7.40 14.36 -0.44
CA GLU A 137 -7.38 15.82 -0.34
C GLU A 137 -6.01 16.31 0.12
N PHE A 138 -5.37 15.62 1.06
CA PHE A 138 -4.01 15.95 1.50
C PHE A 138 -3.04 15.98 0.31
N VAL A 139 -2.98 14.91 -0.48
CA VAL A 139 -2.07 14.83 -1.63
C VAL A 139 -2.42 15.88 -2.68
N MET A 140 -3.70 16.05 -3.00
CA MET A 140 -4.16 17.05 -3.96
C MET A 140 -3.76 18.46 -3.54
N ASN A 141 -3.95 18.83 -2.28
CA ASN A 141 -3.65 20.14 -1.74
C ASN A 141 -2.13 20.40 -1.70
N GLN A 142 -1.34 19.41 -1.29
CA GLN A 142 0.12 19.54 -1.23
C GLN A 142 0.75 19.86 -2.60
N HIS A 143 0.14 19.37 -3.68
CA HIS A 143 0.69 19.51 -5.04
C HIS A 143 -0.16 20.38 -5.96
N GLY A 144 -1.21 21.01 -5.46
CA GLY A 144 -2.10 21.86 -6.27
C GLY A 144 -2.79 21.09 -7.40
N LEU A 145 -3.10 19.80 -7.18
CA LEU A 145 -3.68 18.93 -8.19
C LEU A 145 -5.15 19.29 -8.41
N LYS A 146 -5.54 19.40 -9.68
CA LYS A 146 -6.94 19.58 -10.05
C LYS A 146 -7.59 18.19 -10.23
N PRO A 147 -8.68 17.87 -9.52
CA PRO A 147 -9.30 16.54 -9.60
C PRO A 147 -9.57 16.08 -11.04
N ALA A 148 -10.15 16.92 -11.90
CA ALA A 148 -10.45 16.60 -13.28
C ALA A 148 -9.21 16.26 -14.15
N ASN A 149 -8.01 16.66 -13.73
CA ASN A 149 -6.74 16.40 -14.42
C ASN A 149 -5.91 15.31 -13.75
N THR A 150 -6.43 14.73 -12.68
CA THR A 150 -5.73 13.72 -11.87
C THR A 150 -6.40 12.37 -12.04
N LEU A 151 -5.62 11.37 -12.43
CA LEU A 151 -6.07 9.99 -12.55
C LEU A 151 -5.61 9.21 -11.31
N PHE A 152 -6.57 8.63 -10.59
CA PHE A 152 -6.33 7.73 -9.48
C PHE A 152 -6.48 6.27 -9.94
N LEU A 153 -5.45 5.46 -9.64
CA LEU A 153 -5.39 4.03 -9.97
C LEU A 153 -5.35 3.24 -8.67
N ASP A 154 -6.28 2.30 -8.51
CA ASP A 154 -6.32 1.41 -7.34
C ASP A 154 -7.02 0.10 -7.74
N ASP A 155 -6.81 -0.98 -7.01
CA ASP A 155 -7.50 -2.26 -7.22
C ASP A 155 -8.74 -2.41 -6.33
N LYS A 156 -8.86 -1.63 -5.25
CA LYS A 156 -9.97 -1.67 -4.30
C LYS A 156 -11.11 -0.75 -4.73
N THR A 157 -12.29 -1.33 -4.83
CA THR A 157 -13.52 -0.60 -5.23
C THR A 157 -13.81 0.57 -4.29
N GLU A 158 -13.69 0.37 -2.97
CA GLU A 158 -13.93 1.42 -1.98
C GLU A 158 -13.01 2.64 -2.15
N ASN A 159 -11.75 2.42 -2.53
CA ASN A 159 -10.79 3.50 -2.80
C ASN A 159 -11.16 4.27 -4.07
N ILE A 160 -11.55 3.56 -5.12
CA ILE A 160 -12.01 4.13 -6.39
C ILE A 160 -13.26 5.00 -6.19
N GLU A 161 -14.25 4.48 -5.46
CA GLU A 161 -15.49 5.22 -5.20
C GLU A 161 -15.28 6.47 -4.33
N ALA A 162 -14.36 6.41 -3.37
CA ALA A 162 -13.98 7.59 -2.59
C ALA A 162 -13.31 8.67 -3.47
N ALA A 163 -12.36 8.28 -4.31
CA ALA A 163 -11.69 9.19 -5.24
C ALA A 163 -12.67 9.84 -6.25
N LYS A 164 -13.63 9.06 -6.77
CA LYS A 164 -14.71 9.56 -7.64
C LYS A 164 -15.55 10.66 -6.99
N LYS A 165 -15.94 10.47 -5.72
CA LYS A 165 -16.73 11.47 -4.98
C LYS A 165 -16.01 12.80 -4.83
N LEU A 166 -14.68 12.81 -4.90
CA LEU A 166 -13.83 14.00 -4.88
C LEU A 166 -13.60 14.60 -6.28
N GLY A 167 -14.20 14.02 -7.33
CA GLY A 167 -14.08 14.48 -8.71
C GLY A 167 -12.80 14.05 -9.42
N LEU A 168 -12.02 13.14 -8.84
CA LEU A 168 -10.86 12.54 -9.49
C LEU A 168 -11.31 11.65 -10.66
N ARG A 169 -10.54 11.64 -11.72
CA ARG A 169 -10.67 10.60 -12.74
C ARG A 169 -10.15 9.30 -12.16
N THR A 170 -10.83 8.20 -12.42
CA THR A 170 -10.50 6.93 -11.78
C THR A 170 -10.40 5.78 -12.77
N TYR A 171 -9.52 4.85 -12.48
CA TYR A 171 -9.42 3.58 -13.18
C TYR A 171 -9.15 2.47 -12.17
N GLN A 172 -10.06 1.49 -12.13
CA GLN A 172 -9.90 0.33 -11.25
C GLN A 172 -9.12 -0.77 -11.96
N LEU A 173 -7.98 -1.14 -11.36
CA LEU A 173 -7.18 -2.27 -11.83
C LEU A 173 -7.79 -3.58 -11.37
N SER A 174 -8.34 -4.37 -12.29
CA SER A 174 -8.96 -5.66 -12.01
C SER A 174 -8.08 -6.80 -12.49
N LYS A 175 -7.85 -7.80 -11.65
CA LYS A 175 -7.10 -9.00 -12.06
C LYS A 175 -7.73 -9.66 -13.31
N PRO A 176 -6.92 -10.12 -14.28
CA PRO A 176 -5.45 -10.24 -14.27
C PRO A 176 -4.68 -8.97 -14.72
N GLU A 177 -5.35 -7.85 -14.99
CA GLU A 177 -4.75 -6.62 -15.48
C GLU A 177 -3.71 -6.05 -14.51
N ARG A 178 -2.64 -5.49 -15.06
CA ARG A 178 -1.52 -4.89 -14.32
C ARG A 178 -1.36 -3.43 -14.74
N VAL A 179 -0.72 -2.62 -13.89
CA VAL A 179 -0.43 -1.21 -14.20
C VAL A 179 0.23 -1.05 -15.56
N ARG A 180 1.18 -1.92 -15.93
CA ARG A 180 1.84 -1.87 -17.25
C ARG A 180 0.88 -2.02 -18.43
N ASP A 181 -0.24 -2.71 -18.23
CA ASP A 181 -1.19 -3.04 -19.32
C ASP A 181 -2.00 -1.82 -19.75
N ILE A 182 -2.07 -0.77 -18.92
CA ILE A 182 -2.77 0.48 -19.22
C ILE A 182 -1.87 1.56 -19.84
N PHE A 183 -0.56 1.32 -19.95
CA PHE A 183 0.37 2.26 -20.55
C PHE A 183 1.06 1.67 -21.80
N VAL A 184 1.41 2.55 -22.75
CA VAL A 184 2.27 2.26 -23.89
C VAL A 184 3.38 3.30 -23.94
N ASN A 185 4.63 2.86 -23.84
CA ASN A 185 5.80 3.75 -23.80
C ASN A 185 5.64 4.89 -22.76
N GLY A 186 5.15 4.55 -21.57
CA GLY A 186 4.94 5.51 -20.49
C GLY A 186 3.75 6.44 -20.67
N LYS A 187 2.95 6.31 -21.74
CA LYS A 187 1.74 7.09 -21.98
C LYS A 187 0.48 6.25 -21.79
N LEU A 188 -0.52 6.85 -21.19
CA LEU A 188 -1.81 6.20 -20.96
C LEU A 188 -2.46 5.82 -22.30
N LYS A 189 -2.98 4.62 -22.41
CA LYS A 189 -3.72 4.15 -23.60
C LYS A 189 -4.97 4.99 -23.81
N SER A 190 -5.29 5.31 -25.06
CA SER A 190 -6.42 6.18 -25.43
C SER A 190 -7.78 5.50 -25.36
N ASP A 191 -7.82 4.17 -25.36
CA ASP A 191 -9.02 3.33 -25.36
C ASP A 191 -9.51 2.93 -23.97
N LEU A 192 -8.81 3.39 -22.90
CA LEU A 192 -9.21 3.11 -21.52
C LEU A 192 -10.51 3.80 -21.13
N LYS A 193 -11.41 3.05 -20.54
CA LYS A 193 -12.64 3.59 -19.95
C LYS A 193 -12.35 4.19 -18.58
N ILE A 194 -11.90 5.43 -18.58
CA ILE A 194 -11.67 6.21 -17.37
C ILE A 194 -12.99 6.87 -16.98
N SER A 195 -13.41 6.70 -15.74
CA SER A 195 -14.62 7.30 -15.17
C SER A 195 -14.30 8.51 -14.32
#